data_b94fa4169d9e96ec5a47e06c1fb8c654
#
_entry.id   b94fa4169d9e96ec5a47e06c1fb8c654
#
_cell.length_a   1.000
_cell.length_b   1.000
_cell.length_c   1.000
_cell.angle_alpha   90.00
_cell.angle_beta   90.00
_cell.angle_gamma   90.00
#
_symmetry.space_group_name_H-M   'P 1'
#
loop_
_entity.id
_entity.type
_entity.pdbx_description
1 polymer ?
#
loop_
_entity_poly.entity_id
_entity_poly.type
_entity_poly.pdbx_seq_one_letter_code
_entity_poly.pdbx_strand_id
1 'polypeptide(L)'
;MSSDLPPGTPRCSVPPMKRTPSRATILNTLSARKRRRVSIASFDFVAQCDTPPNSETALEETNADRFVATRSSSSIPLHITPRTNRIAKSFGLMDERVLNYTEGPSSPFETKVRSMLRRSASELFTLPRSISSVSAKSNLAARRHFVMALDGPGISRDPFAFPMTWSRTNCIGVAFKSDVYYQNLETRAIVHLCRVAFADGPVHSIDWQGEPKPHILALGTTGGHVRAWDALSQKRIADWSNDKSPVGGIHWNESVLAVGRKDGRVSLFDLRTPNEIGQTRGHKRHVHGIKWSPDGKHLATGDHSGTIHVWDQRANDYLTYNDKKLLAKHEGPVKAISWSPWQSGLIATGGGFPDGAIQIFDVNKLSVTFPPLVIKTFTNATSIHWSPHCKELLSTHGSSWTMSQSLNSYPPTTRESPTTPFTNSMTVHSYPSCEKIVSVIGHSAPIAHSCIGPDGCSIFAVSPAEETIKMFKVWSAPDDQGKSDGKGITHKNTIR
;
A
#
# COMPACT_ATOMS: atom_id res chain seq x y z
N MET A 1 -33.24 -0.72 73.71
CA MET A 1 -34.53 -0.12 73.30
C MET A 1 -34.53 -0.17 71.79
N SER A 2 -35.24 -1.15 71.25
CA SER A 2 -36.18 -1.14 70.11
C SER A 2 -35.52 -0.53 68.83
N SER A 3 -34.99 -1.32 67.85
CA SER A 3 -35.65 -2.17 66.85
C SER A 3 -36.78 -1.45 66.07
N ASP A 4 -36.48 -1.14 64.79
CA ASP A 4 -37.50 -1.18 63.71
C ASP A 4 -36.82 -1.40 62.35
N LEU A 5 -37.09 -2.56 61.76
CA LEU A 5 -36.84 -2.94 60.41
C LEU A 5 -38.07 -2.60 59.55
N PRO A 6 -37.92 -2.10 58.31
CA PRO A 6 -39.02 -1.96 57.39
C PRO A 6 -39.27 -3.26 56.56
N PRO A 7 -40.52 -3.44 56.04
CA PRO A 7 -41.01 -4.69 55.51
C PRO A 7 -40.59 -4.98 54.07
N GLY A 8 -40.65 -6.27 53.74
CA GLY A 8 -40.16 -6.87 52.51
C GLY A 8 -40.88 -6.46 51.21
N THR A 9 -40.11 -6.46 50.16
CA THR A 9 -40.58 -6.34 48.77
C THR A 9 -41.03 -7.71 48.21
N PRO A 10 -42.04 -7.74 47.33
CA PRO A 10 -42.59 -8.98 46.79
C PRO A 10 -41.67 -9.58 45.72
N ARG A 11 -41.53 -10.90 45.76
CA ARG A 11 -40.84 -11.71 44.75
C ARG A 11 -41.60 -11.66 43.42
N CYS A 12 -40.99 -11.14 42.37
CA CYS A 12 -41.39 -11.36 41.00
C CYS A 12 -40.96 -12.74 40.53
N SER A 13 -41.90 -13.57 40.14
CA SER A 13 -41.69 -14.84 39.46
C SER A 13 -41.29 -14.60 38.02
N VAL A 14 -40.09 -15.10 37.63
CA VAL A 14 -39.58 -15.07 36.25
C VAL A 14 -40.16 -16.29 35.52
N PRO A 15 -40.77 -16.13 34.33
CA PRO A 15 -41.18 -17.25 33.49
C PRO A 15 -40.00 -17.95 32.85
N PRO A 16 -40.06 -19.25 32.52
CA PRO A 16 -38.92 -20.00 31.99
C PRO A 16 -38.56 -19.55 30.57
N MET A 17 -37.28 -19.18 30.37
CA MET A 17 -36.70 -18.90 29.05
C MET A 17 -36.75 -20.16 28.18
N LYS A 18 -37.37 -20.04 27.02
CA LYS A 18 -37.27 -21.01 25.93
C LYS A 18 -35.83 -21.03 25.43
N ARG A 19 -35.18 -22.20 25.46
CA ARG A 19 -33.85 -22.44 24.91
C ARG A 19 -33.88 -22.20 23.40
N THR A 20 -33.10 -21.27 22.93
CA THR A 20 -32.76 -21.12 21.50
C THR A 20 -31.80 -22.23 21.09
N PRO A 21 -31.94 -22.82 19.89
CA PRO A 21 -31.06 -23.87 19.44
C PRO A 21 -29.63 -23.36 19.26
N SER A 22 -28.66 -24.17 19.62
CA SER A 22 -27.24 -23.85 19.63
C SER A 22 -26.73 -23.49 18.22
N ARG A 23 -25.80 -22.55 18.18
CA ARG A 23 -25.14 -22.00 16.99
C ARG A 23 -24.46 -23.04 16.06
N ALA A 24 -24.29 -24.28 16.53
CA ALA A 24 -23.69 -25.37 15.78
C ALA A 24 -24.59 -25.93 14.67
N THR A 25 -25.90 -25.80 14.77
CA THR A 25 -26.86 -26.38 13.79
C THR A 25 -27.00 -25.50 12.56
N ILE A 26 -26.65 -24.21 12.62
CA ILE A 26 -26.80 -23.27 11.48
C ILE A 26 -25.59 -23.36 10.54
N LEU A 27 -24.42 -23.80 11.01
CA LEU A 27 -23.22 -23.89 10.17
C LEU A 27 -23.22 -25.08 9.22
N ASN A 28 -23.98 -26.14 9.51
CA ASN A 28 -24.04 -27.34 8.67
C ASN A 28 -24.98 -27.22 7.46
N THR A 29 -25.84 -26.21 7.40
CA THR A 29 -26.74 -25.98 6.25
C THR A 29 -26.16 -25.07 5.17
N LEU A 30 -25.05 -24.39 5.44
CA LEU A 30 -24.41 -23.49 4.46
C LEU A 30 -23.25 -24.11 3.66
N SER A 31 -22.81 -25.33 4.02
CA SER A 31 -21.72 -26.01 3.32
C SER A 31 -22.12 -26.80 2.07
N ALA A 32 -23.39 -26.81 1.70
CA ALA A 32 -23.93 -27.56 0.54
C ALA A 32 -24.05 -26.74 -0.75
N ARG A 33 -23.54 -25.51 -0.84
CA ARG A 33 -23.38 -24.83 -2.12
C ARG A 33 -22.07 -25.27 -2.75
N LYS A 34 -22.11 -26.39 -3.49
CA LYS A 34 -21.09 -26.80 -4.45
C LYS A 34 -20.66 -25.58 -5.27
N ARG A 35 -19.43 -25.11 -5.03
CA ARG A 35 -18.72 -24.28 -6.01
C ARG A 35 -18.63 -25.08 -7.28
N ARG A 36 -19.37 -24.71 -8.31
CA ARG A 36 -19.11 -25.18 -9.67
C ARG A 36 -17.67 -24.73 -9.99
N ARG A 37 -16.74 -25.68 -9.93
CA ARG A 37 -15.52 -25.59 -10.72
C ARG A 37 -16.00 -25.54 -12.15
N VAL A 38 -15.80 -24.42 -12.82
CA VAL A 38 -15.81 -24.35 -14.26
C VAL A 38 -14.54 -25.07 -14.67
N SER A 39 -14.65 -26.38 -14.87
CA SER A 39 -13.68 -27.13 -15.67
C SER A 39 -13.87 -26.57 -17.07
N ILE A 40 -12.81 -26.01 -17.63
CA ILE A 40 -12.72 -25.77 -19.07
C ILE A 40 -12.74 -27.17 -19.66
N ALA A 41 -13.95 -27.64 -20.06
CA ALA A 41 -14.06 -28.80 -20.88
C ALA A 41 -13.42 -28.45 -22.22
N SER A 42 -12.39 -29.17 -22.58
CA SER A 42 -11.89 -29.25 -23.92
C SER A 42 -13.08 -29.64 -24.80
N PHE A 43 -13.46 -28.72 -25.67
CA PHE A 43 -14.37 -29.04 -26.76
C PHE A 43 -13.55 -29.79 -27.81
N ASP A 44 -13.55 -31.12 -27.71
CA ASP A 44 -13.22 -31.97 -28.84
C ASP A 44 -14.35 -31.85 -29.83
N PHE A 45 -14.18 -31.00 -30.80
CA PHE A 45 -15.03 -30.94 -31.97
C PHE A 45 -14.54 -32.01 -32.98
N VAL A 46 -15.05 -33.21 -32.85
CA VAL A 46 -14.90 -34.23 -33.89
C VAL A 46 -15.84 -33.82 -35.03
N ALA A 47 -15.30 -33.15 -36.02
CA ALA A 47 -15.96 -33.00 -37.30
C ALA A 47 -15.78 -34.33 -38.06
N GLN A 48 -16.83 -35.12 -38.12
CA GLN A 48 -16.95 -36.16 -39.13
C GLN A 48 -17.00 -35.46 -40.49
N CYS A 49 -15.93 -35.59 -41.26
CA CYS A 49 -15.95 -35.34 -42.69
C CYS A 49 -15.97 -36.71 -43.40
N ASP A 50 -17.09 -36.99 -44.05
CA ASP A 50 -17.20 -38.07 -45.03
C ASP A 50 -16.23 -37.79 -46.19
N THR A 51 -15.35 -38.74 -46.45
CA THR A 51 -14.47 -38.75 -47.60
C THR A 51 -15.08 -39.60 -48.71
N PRO A 52 -15.09 -39.11 -49.95
CA PRO A 52 -15.03 -40.01 -51.13
C PRO A 52 -13.58 -40.20 -51.58
N PRO A 53 -13.25 -41.35 -52.19
CA PRO A 53 -11.86 -41.71 -52.47
C PRO A 53 -11.40 -41.23 -53.85
N ASN A 54 -10.07 -41.14 -53.94
CA ASN A 54 -9.22 -41.05 -55.14
C ASN A 54 -8.92 -39.66 -55.72
N SER A 55 -7.67 -39.24 -55.58
CA SER A 55 -6.67 -39.33 -56.64
C SER A 55 -5.39 -38.60 -56.29
N GLU A 56 -4.30 -39.30 -56.52
CA GLU A 56 -2.99 -38.85 -57.00
C GLU A 56 -2.17 -37.87 -56.16
N THR A 57 -1.11 -38.47 -55.66
CA THR A 57 0.19 -37.95 -55.28
C THR A 57 0.63 -36.69 -56.02
N ALA A 58 0.68 -35.56 -55.36
CA ALA A 58 1.55 -34.46 -55.67
C ALA A 58 2.49 -34.26 -54.49
N LEU A 59 3.78 -34.52 -54.70
CA LEU A 59 4.88 -34.20 -53.81
C LEU A 59 4.96 -32.67 -53.72
N GLU A 60 4.40 -32.08 -52.66
CA GLU A 60 4.73 -30.69 -52.33
C GLU A 60 6.14 -30.65 -51.75
N GLU A 61 7.08 -30.15 -52.56
CA GLU A 61 8.40 -29.72 -52.10
C GLU A 61 8.22 -28.62 -51.06
N THR A 62 8.44 -28.97 -49.81
CA THR A 62 8.57 -27.98 -48.72
C THR A 62 9.91 -27.29 -48.89
N ASN A 63 9.92 -26.13 -49.53
CA ASN A 63 11.06 -25.21 -49.49
C ASN A 63 11.22 -24.71 -48.03
N ALA A 64 12.06 -25.40 -47.28
CA ALA A 64 12.47 -24.97 -45.97
C ALA A 64 13.42 -23.76 -46.10
N ASP A 65 12.96 -22.58 -45.74
CA ASP A 65 13.78 -21.41 -45.59
C ASP A 65 14.79 -21.62 -44.43
N ARG A 66 16.07 -21.47 -44.73
CA ARG A 66 17.19 -21.79 -43.81
C ARG A 66 17.23 -20.97 -42.49
N PHE A 67 16.35 -20.01 -42.33
CA PHE A 67 16.40 -19.04 -41.24
C PHE A 67 15.16 -18.99 -40.34
N VAL A 68 14.11 -19.76 -40.59
CA VAL A 68 12.92 -19.73 -39.72
C VAL A 68 12.53 -21.18 -39.35
N ALA A 69 12.67 -21.50 -38.07
CA ALA A 69 12.17 -22.76 -37.54
C ALA A 69 10.64 -22.85 -37.77
N THR A 70 10.20 -23.89 -38.45
CA THR A 70 8.77 -24.20 -38.67
C THR A 70 8.12 -24.41 -37.30
N ARG A 71 7.37 -23.46 -36.82
CA ARG A 71 6.56 -23.61 -35.63
C ARG A 71 5.31 -24.38 -36.02
N SER A 72 5.03 -25.49 -35.32
CA SER A 72 3.80 -26.24 -35.51
C SER A 72 2.58 -25.32 -35.30
N SER A 73 1.60 -25.41 -36.18
CA SER A 73 0.38 -24.60 -36.27
C SER A 73 -0.56 -24.70 -35.04
N SER A 74 -0.16 -25.41 -34.00
CA SER A 74 -0.98 -25.66 -32.82
C SER A 74 -0.71 -24.79 -31.60
N SER A 75 0.27 -23.87 -31.64
CA SER A 75 0.52 -22.97 -30.53
C SER A 75 -0.17 -21.62 -30.70
N ILE A 76 -1.46 -21.55 -30.42
CA ILE A 76 -2.18 -20.28 -30.25
C ILE A 76 -1.66 -19.64 -28.98
N PRO A 77 -1.14 -18.40 -29.03
CA PRO A 77 -0.72 -17.72 -27.81
C PRO A 77 -1.91 -17.56 -26.86
N LEU A 78 -1.75 -17.99 -25.63
CA LEU A 78 -2.78 -18.03 -24.57
C LEU A 78 -3.43 -16.67 -24.23
N HIS A 79 -3.02 -15.59 -24.88
CA HIS A 79 -3.48 -14.21 -24.61
C HIS A 79 -4.34 -13.60 -25.71
N ILE A 80 -4.67 -14.34 -26.76
CA ILE A 80 -5.52 -13.83 -27.85
C ILE A 80 -6.96 -14.14 -27.52
N THR A 81 -7.77 -13.11 -27.24
CA THR A 81 -9.21 -13.28 -27.07
C THR A 81 -9.87 -13.62 -28.41
N PRO A 82 -11.02 -14.33 -28.44
CA PRO A 82 -11.74 -14.62 -29.67
C PRO A 82 -12.04 -13.39 -30.52
N ARG A 83 -12.19 -12.23 -29.89
CA ARG A 83 -12.43 -10.95 -30.55
C ARG A 83 -11.17 -10.40 -31.24
N THR A 84 -10.03 -10.44 -30.57
CA THR A 84 -8.74 -10.03 -31.15
C THR A 84 -8.32 -10.95 -32.26
N ASN A 85 -8.63 -12.25 -32.18
CA ASN A 85 -8.37 -13.23 -33.23
C ASN A 85 -9.19 -12.95 -34.51
N ARG A 86 -10.48 -12.61 -34.36
CA ARG A 86 -11.32 -12.20 -35.50
C ARG A 86 -10.82 -10.94 -36.17
N ILE A 87 -10.41 -9.95 -35.38
CA ILE A 87 -9.85 -8.68 -35.87
C ILE A 87 -8.50 -8.96 -36.58
N ALA A 88 -7.61 -9.70 -35.96
CA ALA A 88 -6.31 -10.05 -36.55
C ALA A 88 -6.48 -10.82 -37.88
N LYS A 89 -7.45 -11.77 -37.99
CA LYS A 89 -7.77 -12.49 -39.20
C LYS A 89 -8.37 -11.58 -40.28
N SER A 90 -9.26 -10.63 -39.93
CA SER A 90 -9.84 -9.70 -40.90
C SER A 90 -8.81 -8.69 -41.46
N PHE A 91 -7.72 -8.42 -40.73
CA PHE A 91 -6.63 -7.58 -41.19
C PHE A 91 -5.45 -8.34 -41.81
N GLY A 92 -5.55 -9.67 -41.98
CA GLY A 92 -4.50 -10.51 -42.57
C GLY A 92 -3.20 -10.54 -41.73
N LEU A 93 -3.30 -10.30 -40.40
CA LEU A 93 -2.17 -10.30 -39.49
C LEU A 93 -1.83 -11.71 -38.96
N MET A 94 -2.61 -12.70 -39.32
CA MET A 94 -2.46 -14.10 -38.92
C MET A 94 -1.83 -14.98 -40.01
N ASP A 95 -1.38 -14.38 -41.11
CA ASP A 95 -0.61 -15.12 -42.10
C ASP A 95 0.75 -15.52 -41.49
N GLU A 96 1.00 -16.82 -41.54
CA GLU A 96 2.17 -17.46 -40.88
C GLU A 96 3.52 -17.02 -41.40
N ARG A 97 3.58 -16.16 -42.43
CA ARG A 97 4.82 -15.62 -43.00
C ARG A 97 4.76 -14.11 -43.16
N VAL A 98 5.66 -13.42 -42.53
CA VAL A 98 5.84 -11.95 -42.62
C VAL A 98 6.46 -11.52 -43.96
N LEU A 99 7.13 -12.45 -44.68
CA LEU A 99 7.72 -12.23 -45.97
C LEU A 99 7.33 -13.38 -46.90
N ASN A 100 6.39 -13.15 -47.80
CA ASN A 100 6.03 -14.07 -48.89
C ASN A 100 6.76 -13.58 -50.16
N TYR A 101 7.73 -14.34 -50.66
CA TYR A 101 8.49 -14.05 -51.86
C TYR A 101 7.80 -14.50 -53.17
N THR A 102 6.56 -14.97 -53.10
CA THR A 102 5.75 -15.29 -54.29
C THR A 102 4.88 -14.09 -54.65
N GLU A 103 5.42 -13.23 -55.54
CA GLU A 103 4.65 -12.16 -56.15
C GLU A 103 3.68 -12.75 -57.17
N GLY A 104 2.43 -12.94 -56.80
CA GLY A 104 1.33 -12.89 -57.76
C GLY A 104 1.06 -11.41 -58.12
N PRO A 105 0.56 -11.09 -59.32
CA PRO A 105 0.36 -9.71 -59.78
C PRO A 105 -0.79 -9.08 -59.01
N SER A 106 -0.48 -8.50 -57.84
CA SER A 106 -1.41 -7.65 -57.08
C SER A 106 -1.31 -6.23 -57.61
N SER A 107 -2.47 -5.59 -57.83
CA SER A 107 -2.49 -4.18 -58.32
C SER A 107 -1.77 -3.27 -57.37
N PRO A 108 -1.08 -2.21 -57.88
CA PRO A 108 -0.33 -1.24 -57.03
C PRO A 108 -1.21 -0.56 -55.98
N PHE A 109 -2.53 -0.56 -56.20
CA PHE A 109 -3.51 0.03 -55.29
C PHE A 109 -3.79 -0.91 -54.09
N GLU A 110 -3.91 -2.22 -54.30
CA GLU A 110 -4.13 -3.19 -53.20
C GLU A 110 -2.94 -3.28 -52.26
N THR A 111 -1.71 -3.25 -52.80
CA THR A 111 -0.48 -3.23 -51.97
C THR A 111 -0.39 -1.98 -51.13
N LYS A 112 -0.81 -0.83 -51.66
CA LYS A 112 -0.80 0.45 -50.92
C LYS A 112 -1.86 0.46 -49.81
N VAL A 113 -3.07 -0.04 -50.09
CA VAL A 113 -4.13 -0.15 -49.08
C VAL A 113 -3.79 -1.19 -48.01
N ARG A 114 -3.23 -2.34 -48.35
CA ARG A 114 -2.73 -3.34 -47.37
C ARG A 114 -1.62 -2.80 -46.51
N SER A 115 -0.67 -2.05 -47.08
CA SER A 115 0.41 -1.44 -46.31
C SER A 115 -0.09 -0.32 -45.36
N MET A 116 -1.07 0.47 -45.76
CA MET A 116 -1.74 1.45 -44.92
C MET A 116 -2.50 0.77 -43.78
N LEU A 117 -3.31 -0.27 -44.07
CA LEU A 117 -4.04 -1.01 -43.08
C LEU A 117 -3.13 -1.72 -42.07
N ARG A 118 -2.00 -2.31 -42.55
CA ARG A 118 -0.99 -2.91 -41.69
C ARG A 118 -0.33 -1.89 -40.79
N ARG A 119 -0.02 -0.68 -41.30
CA ARG A 119 0.56 0.40 -40.51
C ARG A 119 -0.44 0.90 -39.46
N SER A 120 -1.70 1.11 -39.79
CA SER A 120 -2.76 1.52 -38.86
C SER A 120 -3.05 0.41 -37.84
N ALA A 121 -3.03 -0.87 -38.24
CA ALA A 121 -3.20 -1.98 -37.33
C ALA A 121 -1.99 -2.11 -36.38
N SER A 122 -0.76 -1.98 -36.88
CA SER A 122 0.41 -2.01 -35.99
C SER A 122 0.43 -0.84 -35.01
N GLU A 123 -0.08 0.35 -35.38
CA GLU A 123 -0.24 1.46 -34.44
C GLU A 123 -1.31 1.20 -33.38
N LEU A 124 -2.37 0.47 -33.70
CA LEU A 124 -3.39 0.05 -32.74
C LEU A 124 -2.91 -1.07 -31.80
N PHE A 125 -1.93 -1.87 -32.24
CA PHE A 125 -1.36 -2.98 -31.45
C PHE A 125 0.02 -2.64 -30.86
N THR A 126 0.67 -1.54 -31.28
CA THR A 126 1.81 -1.01 -30.53
C THR A 126 1.25 -0.47 -29.22
N LEU A 127 1.59 -1.15 -28.15
CA LEU A 127 1.41 -0.60 -26.80
C LEU A 127 1.92 0.85 -26.81
N PRO A 128 1.12 1.80 -26.26
CA PRO A 128 1.56 3.19 -26.19
C PRO A 128 2.96 3.21 -25.55
N ARG A 129 3.87 3.93 -26.20
CA ARG A 129 5.30 4.05 -25.86
C ARG A 129 5.50 3.93 -24.36
N SER A 130 6.17 2.85 -23.99
CA SER A 130 6.78 2.59 -22.70
C SER A 130 6.15 3.31 -21.50
N ILE A 131 5.03 2.78 -21.03
CA ILE A 131 4.71 2.92 -19.62
C ILE A 131 5.94 2.33 -18.92
N SER A 132 6.68 3.14 -18.21
CA SER A 132 7.84 2.66 -17.46
C SER A 132 7.37 1.45 -16.64
N SER A 133 8.04 0.32 -16.80
CA SER A 133 7.72 -0.92 -16.06
C SER A 133 7.77 -0.69 -14.55
N VAL A 134 8.48 0.35 -14.13
CA VAL A 134 8.63 0.82 -12.75
C VAL A 134 7.35 1.47 -12.22
N SER A 135 6.56 2.15 -13.08
CA SER A 135 5.39 2.94 -12.68
C SER A 135 4.26 2.12 -12.07
N ALA A 136 3.49 2.74 -11.18
CA ALA A 136 2.26 2.19 -10.63
C ALA A 136 1.21 1.87 -11.71
N LYS A 137 1.25 2.53 -12.86
CA LYS A 137 0.38 2.23 -14.01
C LYS A 137 0.63 0.83 -14.56
N SER A 138 1.88 0.38 -14.60
CA SER A 138 2.24 -0.97 -15.05
C SER A 138 2.00 -2.03 -14.00
N ASN A 139 2.05 -1.68 -12.73
CA ASN A 139 1.98 -2.62 -11.61
C ASN A 139 0.61 -2.59 -10.92
N LEU A 140 0.31 -1.57 -10.14
CA LEU A 140 -0.92 -1.48 -9.36
C LEU A 140 -2.17 -1.44 -10.26
N ALA A 141 -2.14 -0.68 -11.36
CA ALA A 141 -3.28 -0.61 -12.28
C ALA A 141 -3.52 -1.92 -13.02
N ALA A 142 -2.46 -2.66 -13.33
CA ALA A 142 -2.57 -3.95 -14.02
C ALA A 142 -3.08 -5.06 -13.10
N ARG A 143 -2.68 -5.06 -11.83
CA ARG A 143 -3.00 -6.15 -10.90
C ARG A 143 -4.14 -5.86 -9.94
N ARG A 144 -4.58 -4.68 -9.70
CA ARG A 144 -5.69 -4.21 -8.85
C ARG A 144 -6.09 -5.05 -7.61
N HIS A 145 -5.43 -6.18 -7.38
CA HIS A 145 -5.69 -7.12 -6.29
C HIS A 145 -4.49 -7.16 -5.35
N PHE A 146 -4.78 -7.44 -4.09
CA PHE A 146 -3.73 -7.67 -3.09
C PHE A 146 -2.94 -8.95 -3.40
N VAL A 147 -1.66 -8.95 -3.06
CA VAL A 147 -0.75 -10.08 -3.22
C VAL A 147 -0.89 -11.04 -2.03
N MET A 148 -1.09 -10.49 -0.85
CA MET A 148 -1.19 -11.20 0.43
C MET A 148 -2.21 -10.50 1.31
N ALA A 149 -2.93 -11.27 2.11
CA ALA A 149 -3.77 -10.76 3.18
C ALA A 149 -3.42 -11.48 4.49
N LEU A 150 -3.38 -10.71 5.57
CA LEU A 150 -3.17 -11.16 6.93
C LEU A 150 -4.37 -10.75 7.77
N ASP A 151 -4.77 -11.62 8.70
CA ASP A 151 -5.81 -11.28 9.66
C ASP A 151 -5.24 -10.34 10.74
N GLY A 152 -6.00 -9.33 11.08
CA GLY A 152 -5.63 -8.29 12.04
C GLY A 152 -6.70 -8.04 13.09
N PRO A 153 -7.11 -9.06 13.89
CA PRO A 153 -8.16 -8.90 14.89
C PRO A 153 -7.70 -7.98 16.02
N GLY A 154 -8.51 -6.96 16.32
CA GLY A 154 -8.23 -6.06 17.44
C GLY A 154 -7.15 -5.00 17.19
N ILE A 155 -6.80 -4.72 15.95
CA ILE A 155 -6.00 -3.54 15.59
C ILE A 155 -6.72 -2.28 16.04
N SER A 156 -5.95 -1.26 16.48
CA SER A 156 -6.50 0.00 16.95
C SER A 156 -7.42 0.65 15.91
N ARG A 157 -8.62 1.06 16.34
CA ARG A 157 -9.57 1.82 15.51
C ARG A 157 -9.31 3.34 15.57
N ASP A 158 -8.31 3.77 16.34
CA ASP A 158 -7.90 5.16 16.34
C ASP A 158 -7.30 5.53 14.97
N PRO A 159 -7.88 6.51 14.25
CA PRO A 159 -7.40 6.92 12.94
C PRO A 159 -5.99 7.51 12.98
N PHE A 160 -5.52 7.92 14.16
CA PHE A 160 -4.19 8.49 14.35
C PHE A 160 -3.14 7.48 14.79
N ALA A 161 -3.52 6.24 15.09
CA ALA A 161 -2.57 5.19 15.45
C ALA A 161 -1.68 4.76 14.27
N PHE A 162 -0.46 4.30 14.61
CA PHE A 162 0.49 3.69 13.69
C PHE A 162 0.72 2.22 14.12
N PRO A 163 -0.27 1.34 13.89
CA PRO A 163 -0.27 0.00 14.46
C PRO A 163 0.61 -0.98 13.71
N MET A 164 1.25 -0.57 12.62
CA MET A 164 1.97 -1.47 11.73
C MET A 164 3.22 -0.79 11.15
N THR A 165 4.30 -1.56 11.04
CA THR A 165 5.56 -1.10 10.44
C THR A 165 6.29 -2.26 9.76
N TRP A 166 7.07 -2.00 8.71
CA TRP A 166 7.77 -3.00 7.92
C TRP A 166 9.29 -2.77 7.99
N SER A 167 10.00 -3.77 8.53
CA SER A 167 11.45 -3.73 8.74
C SER A 167 12.22 -3.91 7.43
N ARG A 168 13.46 -3.42 7.41
CA ARG A 168 14.42 -3.72 6.33
C ARG A 168 14.80 -5.19 6.23
N THR A 169 14.64 -5.97 7.31
CA THR A 169 14.84 -7.43 7.33
C THR A 169 13.59 -8.21 6.91
N ASN A 170 12.69 -7.58 6.20
CA ASN A 170 11.44 -8.16 5.68
C ASN A 170 10.52 -8.74 6.78
N CYS A 171 10.54 -8.12 7.97
CA CYS A 171 9.64 -8.45 9.07
C CYS A 171 8.56 -7.39 9.20
N ILE A 172 7.28 -7.80 9.20
CA ILE A 172 6.16 -6.92 9.49
C ILE A 172 5.83 -6.96 10.98
N GLY A 173 5.89 -5.81 11.66
CA GLY A 173 5.44 -5.64 13.04
C GLY A 173 4.01 -5.14 13.08
N VAL A 174 3.19 -5.70 13.96
CA VAL A 174 1.79 -5.32 14.14
C VAL A 174 1.43 -5.26 15.62
N ALA A 175 0.75 -4.19 16.02
CA ALA A 175 0.23 -4.00 17.37
C ALA A 175 -1.27 -4.31 17.42
N PHE A 176 -1.65 -5.24 18.29
CA PHE A 176 -3.01 -5.64 18.58
C PHE A 176 -3.37 -5.20 20.01
N LYS A 177 -3.89 -3.99 20.17
CA LYS A 177 -4.14 -3.36 21.48
C LYS A 177 -2.87 -3.31 22.33
N SER A 178 -2.69 -4.26 23.26
CA SER A 178 -1.55 -4.30 24.17
C SER A 178 -0.48 -5.32 23.77
N ASP A 179 -0.75 -6.17 22.79
CA ASP A 179 0.17 -7.19 22.30
C ASP A 179 0.86 -6.72 21.02
N VAL A 180 2.14 -6.99 20.90
CA VAL A 180 2.93 -6.71 19.70
C VAL A 180 3.47 -8.02 19.14
N TYR A 181 3.20 -8.26 17.88
CA TYR A 181 3.68 -9.39 17.12
C TYR A 181 4.53 -8.93 15.95
N TYR A 182 5.42 -9.77 15.49
CA TYR A 182 6.03 -9.60 14.18
C TYR A 182 6.02 -10.91 13.39
N GLN A 183 5.92 -10.79 12.09
CA GLN A 183 6.01 -11.90 11.17
C GLN A 183 7.18 -11.67 10.20
N ASN A 184 8.07 -12.66 10.10
CA ASN A 184 9.05 -12.71 9.04
C ASN A 184 8.37 -13.21 7.75
N LEU A 185 8.38 -12.40 6.70
CA LEU A 185 7.66 -12.73 5.45
C LEU A 185 8.37 -13.79 4.60
N GLU A 186 9.66 -14.03 4.84
CA GLU A 186 10.42 -15.08 4.14
C GLU A 186 10.15 -16.44 4.74
N THR A 187 10.31 -16.56 6.07
CA THR A 187 10.10 -17.80 6.79
C THR A 187 8.65 -18.06 7.17
N ARG A 188 7.80 -17.02 7.08
CA ARG A 188 6.40 -16.99 7.54
C ARG A 188 6.22 -17.22 9.05
N ALA A 189 7.30 -17.21 9.81
CA ALA A 189 7.26 -17.36 11.26
C ALA A 189 6.60 -16.13 11.90
N ILE A 190 5.65 -16.36 12.78
CA ILE A 190 4.97 -15.33 13.58
C ILE A 190 5.50 -15.46 15.01
N VAL A 191 5.92 -14.34 15.59
CA VAL A 191 6.50 -14.27 16.93
C VAL A 191 5.75 -13.23 17.75
N HIS A 192 5.35 -13.58 18.96
CA HIS A 192 4.88 -12.63 19.96
C HIS A 192 6.08 -11.95 20.58
N LEU A 193 6.23 -10.64 20.38
CA LEU A 193 7.38 -9.88 20.87
C LEU A 193 7.19 -9.48 22.33
N CYS A 194 6.05 -8.84 22.64
CA CYS A 194 5.80 -8.37 23.99
C CYS A 194 4.32 -8.08 24.23
N ARG A 195 3.97 -8.02 25.51
CA ARG A 195 2.69 -7.52 26.01
C ARG A 195 2.91 -6.33 26.91
N VAL A 196 2.18 -5.25 26.65
CA VAL A 196 2.18 -4.04 27.47
C VAL A 196 1.17 -4.21 28.59
N ALA A 197 1.49 -3.76 29.81
CA ALA A 197 0.58 -3.81 30.95
C ALA A 197 -0.66 -2.94 30.68
N PHE A 198 -1.82 -3.36 31.19
CA PHE A 198 -3.08 -2.64 31.01
C PHE A 198 -2.99 -1.19 31.55
N ALA A 199 -2.26 -0.98 32.65
CA ALA A 199 -2.06 0.33 33.24
C ALA A 199 -1.28 1.30 32.35
N ASP A 200 -0.43 0.80 31.44
CA ASP A 200 0.36 1.59 30.52
C ASP A 200 -0.43 2.04 29.29
N GLY A 201 -1.68 1.57 29.18
CA GLY A 201 -2.55 1.82 28.02
C GLY A 201 -2.18 0.99 26.78
N PRO A 202 -3.05 0.95 25.77
CA PRO A 202 -2.79 0.22 24.52
C PRO A 202 -1.63 0.85 23.74
N VAL A 203 -0.98 0.02 22.92
CA VAL A 203 0.04 0.47 21.97
C VAL A 203 -0.61 1.32 20.89
N HIS A 204 -0.08 2.52 20.71
CA HIS A 204 -0.57 3.49 19.73
C HIS A 204 0.30 3.54 18.47
N SER A 205 1.61 3.46 18.65
CA SER A 205 2.58 3.58 17.55
C SER A 205 3.70 2.58 17.71
N ILE A 206 4.13 1.98 16.60
CA ILE A 206 5.31 1.13 16.52
C ILE A 206 6.15 1.53 15.31
N ASP A 207 7.48 1.43 15.44
CA ASP A 207 8.40 1.67 14.33
C ASP A 207 9.68 0.86 14.48
N TRP A 208 10.12 0.24 13.37
CA TRP A 208 11.40 -0.45 13.31
C TRP A 208 12.53 0.55 13.15
N GLN A 209 13.62 0.34 13.87
CA GLN A 209 14.86 1.05 13.59
C GLN A 209 15.36 0.69 12.19
N GLY A 210 15.93 1.67 11.49
CA GLY A 210 16.66 1.42 10.27
C GLY A 210 18.06 0.87 10.55
N GLU A 211 19.03 1.20 9.71
CA GLU A 211 20.43 0.94 10.03
C GLU A 211 20.86 1.75 11.27
N PRO A 212 21.77 1.25 12.12
CA PRO A 212 22.51 -0.02 11.95
C PRO A 212 21.83 -1.27 12.56
N LYS A 213 20.68 -1.15 13.22
CA LYS A 213 20.06 -2.26 13.97
C LYS A 213 18.59 -2.50 13.56
N PRO A 214 18.33 -3.06 12.36
CA PRO A 214 16.97 -3.17 11.82
C PRO A 214 16.07 -4.17 12.56
N HIS A 215 16.57 -4.85 13.58
CA HIS A 215 15.83 -5.77 14.44
C HIS A 215 15.29 -5.13 15.73
N ILE A 216 15.54 -3.83 15.94
CA ILE A 216 15.01 -3.11 17.10
C ILE A 216 13.67 -2.48 16.76
N LEU A 217 12.65 -2.78 17.55
CA LEU A 217 11.31 -2.21 17.45
C LEU A 217 11.04 -1.27 18.62
N ALA A 218 10.71 -0.01 18.31
CA ALA A 218 10.17 0.91 19.31
C ALA A 218 8.64 0.82 19.35
N LEU A 219 8.08 1.03 20.52
CA LEU A 219 6.64 1.16 20.75
C LEU A 219 6.34 2.35 21.63
N GLY A 220 5.23 3.02 21.36
CA GLY A 220 4.66 4.10 22.15
C GLY A 220 3.22 3.77 22.54
N THR A 221 2.83 4.10 23.78
CA THR A 221 1.51 3.79 24.30
C THR A 221 0.67 5.05 24.55
N THR A 222 -0.63 4.87 24.65
CA THR A 222 -1.57 5.94 25.03
C THR A 222 -1.37 6.38 26.49
N GLY A 223 -0.71 5.60 27.35
CA GLY A 223 -0.32 5.98 28.69
C GLY A 223 0.99 6.77 28.77
N GLY A 224 1.65 7.02 27.62
CA GLY A 224 2.87 7.82 27.55
C GLY A 224 4.18 7.04 27.63
N HIS A 225 4.12 5.71 27.78
CA HIS A 225 5.30 4.87 27.84
C HIS A 225 5.93 4.68 26.44
N VAL A 226 7.25 4.77 26.39
CA VAL A 226 8.07 4.53 25.20
C VAL A 226 9.07 3.45 25.53
N ARG A 227 9.09 2.38 24.75
CA ARG A 227 9.98 1.22 24.96
C ARG A 227 10.60 0.76 23.67
N ALA A 228 11.82 0.23 23.76
CA ALA A 228 12.48 -0.42 22.63
C ALA A 228 12.78 -1.89 22.96
N TRP A 229 12.52 -2.75 21.99
CA TRP A 229 12.68 -4.19 22.08
C TRP A 229 13.59 -4.69 20.97
N ASP A 230 14.46 -5.62 21.33
CA ASP A 230 15.23 -6.41 20.37
C ASP A 230 14.43 -7.65 19.96
N ALA A 231 14.04 -7.72 18.70
CA ALA A 231 13.26 -8.84 18.18
C ALA A 231 14.03 -10.15 18.13
N LEU A 232 15.36 -10.12 18.01
CA LEU A 232 16.18 -11.34 17.95
C LEU A 232 16.28 -12.00 19.33
N SER A 233 16.57 -11.21 20.36
CA SER A 233 16.68 -11.72 21.73
C SER A 233 15.35 -11.73 22.48
N GLN A 234 14.30 -11.11 21.91
CA GLN A 234 12.98 -10.88 22.53
C GLN A 234 13.09 -10.18 23.91
N LYS A 235 14.08 -9.31 24.06
CA LYS A 235 14.31 -8.56 25.30
C LYS A 235 14.04 -7.09 25.12
N ARG A 236 13.51 -6.47 26.19
CA ARG A 236 13.42 -5.02 26.27
C ARG A 236 14.82 -4.45 26.49
N ILE A 237 15.24 -3.55 25.60
CA ILE A 237 16.56 -2.91 25.64
C ILE A 237 16.51 -1.49 26.21
N ALA A 238 15.35 -0.81 26.11
CA ALA A 238 15.16 0.52 26.67
C ALA A 238 13.72 0.72 27.17
N ASP A 239 13.59 1.53 28.22
CA ASP A 239 12.31 1.94 28.80
C ASP A 239 12.39 3.41 29.23
N TRP A 240 11.69 4.28 28.49
CA TRP A 240 11.65 5.74 28.73
C TRP A 240 10.24 6.13 29.20
N SER A 241 9.84 5.57 30.33
CA SER A 241 8.46 5.67 30.84
C SER A 241 8.25 6.82 31.83
N ASN A 242 9.12 7.84 31.81
CA ASN A 242 9.08 8.96 32.74
C ASN A 242 7.99 9.98 32.44
N ASP A 243 7.42 9.97 31.25
CA ASP A 243 6.39 10.91 30.83
C ASP A 243 5.04 10.20 30.65
N LYS A 244 3.98 10.77 31.25
CA LYS A 244 2.61 10.25 31.14
C LYS A 244 1.81 10.87 29.99
N SER A 245 2.40 11.79 29.21
CA SER A 245 1.74 12.37 28.06
C SER A 245 1.58 11.32 26.94
N PRO A 246 0.36 11.03 26.49
CA PRO A 246 0.12 10.05 25.43
C PRO A 246 1.03 10.22 24.23
N VAL A 247 1.52 9.09 23.71
CA VAL A 247 2.36 9.05 22.51
C VAL A 247 1.46 9.19 21.26
N GLY A 248 1.88 10.06 20.34
CA GLY A 248 1.35 10.14 18.98
C GLY A 248 2.20 9.32 18.02
N GLY A 249 2.80 9.95 17.00
CA GLY A 249 3.74 9.29 16.10
C GLY A 249 5.12 9.07 16.73
N ILE A 250 5.84 8.08 16.21
CA ILE A 250 7.25 7.82 16.51
C ILE A 250 8.01 7.59 15.21
N HIS A 251 9.30 7.94 15.17
CA HIS A 251 10.15 7.64 14.03
C HIS A 251 11.63 7.67 14.40
N TRP A 252 12.38 6.69 13.87
CA TRP A 252 13.80 6.55 14.07
C TRP A 252 14.65 7.38 13.10
N ASN A 253 15.75 7.92 13.62
CA ASN A 253 16.90 8.38 12.85
C ASN A 253 18.14 7.72 13.45
N GLU A 254 18.69 6.72 12.79
CA GLU A 254 19.78 5.88 13.32
C GLU A 254 19.46 5.36 14.76
N SER A 255 20.17 5.85 15.78
CA SER A 255 19.96 5.49 17.19
C SER A 255 18.99 6.40 17.94
N VAL A 256 18.55 7.50 17.32
CA VAL A 256 17.69 8.52 17.94
C VAL A 256 16.23 8.29 17.54
N LEU A 257 15.39 8.11 18.55
CA LEU A 257 13.93 7.99 18.40
C LEU A 257 13.29 9.34 18.68
N ALA A 258 12.56 9.89 17.71
CA ALA A 258 11.70 11.04 17.92
C ALA A 258 10.27 10.58 18.25
N VAL A 259 9.67 11.20 19.26
CA VAL A 259 8.35 10.84 19.81
C VAL A 259 7.47 12.08 19.91
N GLY A 260 6.36 12.10 19.20
CA GLY A 260 5.33 13.11 19.31
C GLY A 260 4.44 12.88 20.54
N ARG A 261 4.12 13.93 21.26
CA ARG A 261 3.32 13.88 22.49
C ARG A 261 1.99 14.60 22.34
N LYS A 262 1.02 14.24 23.20
CA LYS A 262 -0.32 14.86 23.21
C LYS A 262 -0.29 16.34 23.62
N ASP A 263 0.64 16.73 24.44
CA ASP A 263 0.83 18.11 24.91
C ASP A 263 1.56 19.02 23.90
N GLY A 264 1.88 18.52 22.72
CA GLY A 264 2.57 19.26 21.66
C GLY A 264 4.09 19.22 21.75
N ARG A 265 4.66 18.49 22.71
CA ARG A 265 6.10 18.25 22.77
C ARG A 265 6.53 17.19 21.76
N VAL A 266 7.78 17.31 21.34
CA VAL A 266 8.51 16.25 20.64
C VAL A 266 9.71 15.90 21.50
N SER A 267 9.74 14.66 21.97
CA SER A 267 10.81 14.11 22.82
C SER A 267 11.79 13.32 21.97
N LEU A 268 13.08 13.44 22.27
CA LEU A 268 14.15 12.68 21.62
C LEU A 268 14.79 11.72 22.61
N PHE A 269 14.93 10.46 22.22
CA PHE A 269 15.55 9.40 23.00
C PHE A 269 16.68 8.75 22.19
N ASP A 270 17.78 8.42 22.86
CA ASP A 270 18.87 7.65 22.26
C ASP A 270 18.98 6.29 22.96
N LEU A 271 19.15 5.22 22.19
CA LEU A 271 19.34 3.86 22.72
C LEU A 271 20.55 3.72 23.63
N ARG A 272 21.52 4.62 23.53
CA ARG A 272 22.75 4.63 24.34
C ARG A 272 22.57 5.27 25.71
N THR A 273 21.46 6.00 25.89
CA THR A 273 21.20 6.75 27.12
C THR A 273 19.87 6.33 27.76
N PRO A 274 19.80 6.24 29.10
CA PRO A 274 18.55 5.85 29.75
C PRO A 274 17.55 7.02 29.84
N ASN A 275 17.96 8.24 29.56
CA ASN A 275 17.14 9.44 29.68
C ASN A 275 16.83 10.08 28.34
N GLU A 276 15.83 10.94 28.33
CA GLU A 276 15.53 11.84 27.22
C GLU A 276 16.74 12.72 26.92
N ILE A 277 17.21 12.75 25.68
CA ILE A 277 18.37 13.55 25.27
C ILE A 277 17.99 14.95 24.86
N GLY A 278 16.72 15.20 24.55
CA GLY A 278 16.24 16.51 24.18
C GLY A 278 14.74 16.55 23.99
N GLN A 279 14.16 17.72 24.11
CA GLN A 279 12.77 17.97 23.82
C GLN A 279 12.62 19.31 23.10
N THR A 280 11.64 19.40 22.23
CA THR A 280 11.28 20.65 21.58
C THR A 280 9.79 20.94 21.76
N ARG A 281 9.45 22.23 21.86
CA ARG A 281 8.08 22.71 22.02
C ARG A 281 7.78 23.70 20.91
N GLY A 282 6.88 23.38 20.05
CA GLY A 282 6.44 24.26 18.95
C GLY A 282 4.97 24.08 18.65
N HIS A 283 4.47 22.86 18.84
CA HIS A 283 3.06 22.56 18.66
C HIS A 283 2.24 22.89 19.92
N LYS A 284 0.99 23.26 19.68
CA LYS A 284 0.01 23.54 20.75
C LYS A 284 -0.95 22.38 20.99
N ARG A 285 -0.94 21.38 20.12
CA ARG A 285 -1.85 20.25 20.11
C ARG A 285 -1.07 18.95 19.91
N HIS A 286 -1.78 17.83 20.01
CA HIS A 286 -1.24 16.49 19.86
C HIS A 286 -0.46 16.32 18.54
N VAL A 287 0.79 15.90 18.63
CA VAL A 287 1.66 15.64 17.47
C VAL A 287 1.41 14.23 16.99
N HIS A 288 0.71 14.10 15.85
CA HIS A 288 0.37 12.81 15.25
C HIS A 288 1.40 12.39 14.21
N GLY A 289 1.69 13.25 13.23
CA GLY A 289 2.68 12.97 12.19
C GLY A 289 4.09 13.29 12.65
N ILE A 290 5.02 12.37 12.43
CA ILE A 290 6.44 12.59 12.73
C ILE A 290 7.28 11.77 11.74
N LYS A 291 8.27 12.43 11.10
CA LYS A 291 9.13 11.76 10.11
C LYS A 291 10.46 12.46 9.96
N TRP A 292 11.56 11.73 10.15
CA TRP A 292 12.89 12.19 9.81
C TRP A 292 13.10 12.19 8.29
N SER A 293 13.84 13.16 7.79
CA SER A 293 14.31 13.15 6.41
C SER A 293 15.29 11.99 6.16
N PRO A 294 15.40 11.47 4.93
CA PRO A 294 16.30 10.35 4.64
C PRO A 294 17.78 10.64 4.93
N ASP A 295 18.18 11.91 4.88
CA ASP A 295 19.54 12.37 5.21
C ASP A 295 19.75 12.67 6.71
N GLY A 296 18.74 12.42 7.53
CA GLY A 296 18.75 12.61 8.99
C GLY A 296 18.82 14.07 9.45
N LYS A 297 18.87 15.05 8.54
CA LYS A 297 19.12 16.46 8.90
C LYS A 297 17.88 17.19 9.39
N HIS A 298 16.71 16.78 8.93
CA HIS A 298 15.44 17.44 9.25
C HIS A 298 14.45 16.48 9.87
N LEU A 299 13.70 16.95 10.84
CA LEU A 299 12.54 16.27 11.38
C LEU A 299 11.28 17.06 11.01
N ALA A 300 10.34 16.45 10.34
CA ALA A 300 9.02 17.03 10.12
C ALA A 300 8.02 16.50 11.14
N THR A 301 7.20 17.40 11.67
CA THR A 301 6.16 17.07 12.65
C THR A 301 4.87 17.77 12.28
N GLY A 302 3.74 17.07 12.48
CA GLY A 302 2.40 17.58 12.20
C GLY A 302 1.48 17.35 13.38
N ASP A 303 0.68 18.35 13.71
CA ASP A 303 -0.20 18.29 14.87
C ASP A 303 -1.69 18.21 14.51
N HIS A 304 -2.52 18.08 15.53
CA HIS A 304 -3.98 17.99 15.42
C HIS A 304 -4.63 19.28 14.90
N SER A 305 -3.93 20.43 15.00
CA SER A 305 -4.44 21.71 14.47
C SER A 305 -4.04 21.98 13.01
N GLY A 306 -3.35 21.03 12.37
CA GLY A 306 -2.89 21.16 10.99
C GLY A 306 -1.55 21.88 10.85
N THR A 307 -0.89 22.23 11.94
CA THR A 307 0.40 22.92 11.91
C THR A 307 1.52 21.94 11.60
N ILE A 308 2.40 22.30 10.66
CA ILE A 308 3.58 21.53 10.30
C ILE A 308 4.82 22.31 10.72
N HIS A 309 5.70 21.69 11.48
CA HIS A 309 7.02 22.20 11.80
C HIS A 309 8.10 21.32 11.17
N VAL A 310 9.15 21.96 10.69
CA VAL A 310 10.37 21.29 10.25
C VAL A 310 11.53 21.80 11.10
N TRP A 311 12.16 20.86 11.77
CA TRP A 311 13.26 21.08 12.70
C TRP A 311 14.58 20.76 12.02
N ASP A 312 15.60 21.56 12.22
CA ASP A 312 16.97 21.33 11.73
C ASP A 312 17.86 20.80 12.87
N GLN A 313 18.40 19.61 12.69
CA GLN A 313 19.29 18.98 13.67
C GLN A 313 20.70 19.57 13.69
N ARG A 314 21.10 20.32 12.64
CA ARG A 314 22.48 20.82 12.47
C ARG A 314 22.85 21.98 13.40
N ALA A 315 21.86 22.64 13.98
CA ALA A 315 22.09 23.80 14.85
C ALA A 315 22.08 23.38 16.31
N ASN A 316 23.27 23.13 16.90
CA ASN A 316 23.52 22.88 18.32
C ASN A 316 22.66 21.76 18.94
N ASP A 317 23.13 20.55 19.01
CA ASP A 317 22.67 19.40 19.81
C ASP A 317 21.17 19.16 19.95
N TYR A 318 20.33 20.15 19.67
CA TYR A 318 18.87 20.11 19.73
C TYR A 318 18.25 20.70 18.48
N LEU A 319 17.06 20.21 18.16
CA LEU A 319 16.30 20.67 17.01
C LEU A 319 15.97 22.17 17.14
N THR A 320 16.42 22.97 16.19
CA THR A 320 16.15 24.40 16.15
C THR A 320 14.97 24.68 15.23
N TYR A 321 13.97 25.36 15.79
CA TYR A 321 12.83 25.83 15.01
C TYR A 321 13.13 27.21 14.42
N ASN A 322 12.95 27.36 13.12
CA ASN A 322 13.02 28.67 12.49
C ASN A 322 11.62 29.28 12.38
N ASP A 323 11.26 30.12 13.34
CA ASP A 323 9.94 30.77 13.46
C ASP A 323 9.47 31.51 12.20
N LYS A 324 10.41 31.91 11.34
CA LYS A 324 10.11 32.67 10.13
C LYS A 324 9.59 31.81 8.96
N LYS A 325 9.61 30.47 9.10
CA LYS A 325 9.13 29.55 8.09
C LYS A 325 7.93 28.76 8.61
N LEU A 326 6.78 29.41 8.77
CA LEU A 326 5.50 28.71 8.81
C LEU A 326 5.28 28.09 7.43
N LEU A 327 5.68 26.81 7.31
CA LEU A 327 5.89 26.21 6.00
C LEU A 327 4.57 25.95 5.28
N ALA A 328 3.70 25.21 5.86
CA ALA A 328 2.40 24.90 5.31
C ALA A 328 1.44 24.65 6.47
N LYS A 329 0.22 25.05 6.31
CA LYS A 329 -0.84 24.79 7.30
C LYS A 329 -1.98 24.05 6.61
N HIS A 330 -2.38 22.95 7.20
CA HIS A 330 -3.62 22.28 6.89
C HIS A 330 -4.77 22.81 7.77
N GLU A 331 -5.99 22.69 7.30
CA GLU A 331 -7.16 23.04 8.10
C GLU A 331 -7.58 21.92 9.05
N GLY A 332 -7.00 20.74 8.90
CA GLY A 332 -7.27 19.53 9.70
C GLY A 332 -6.00 18.83 10.19
N PRO A 333 -6.16 17.81 11.04
CA PRO A 333 -5.03 17.08 11.64
C PRO A 333 -4.07 16.51 10.60
N VAL A 334 -2.76 16.60 10.86
CA VAL A 334 -1.72 16.03 9.99
C VAL A 334 -1.13 14.78 10.63
N LYS A 335 -1.41 13.63 10.01
CA LYS A 335 -0.83 12.33 10.35
C LYS A 335 0.18 11.90 9.29
N ALA A 336 -0.20 12.01 8.03
CA ALA A 336 0.57 11.53 6.89
C ALA A 336 1.67 12.52 6.53
N ILE A 337 2.92 12.10 6.69
CA ILE A 337 4.12 12.89 6.34
C ILE A 337 5.11 11.95 5.64
N SER A 338 5.69 12.39 4.53
CA SER A 338 6.69 11.62 3.81
C SER A 338 7.69 12.51 3.10
N TRP A 339 8.97 12.26 3.31
CA TRP A 339 10.06 12.91 2.61
C TRP A 339 10.36 12.18 1.29
N SER A 340 10.72 12.95 0.27
CA SER A 340 11.18 12.37 -0.99
C SER A 340 12.53 11.68 -0.82
N PRO A 341 12.71 10.44 -1.30
CA PRO A 341 13.99 9.73 -1.20
C PRO A 341 15.05 10.21 -2.19
N TRP A 342 14.65 10.93 -3.25
CA TRP A 342 15.53 11.38 -4.34
C TRP A 342 15.73 12.90 -4.42
N GLN A 343 15.02 13.68 -3.61
CA GLN A 343 15.21 15.14 -3.52
C GLN A 343 15.22 15.59 -2.07
N SER A 344 16.37 16.02 -1.58
CA SER A 344 16.49 16.56 -0.23
C SER A 344 15.63 17.82 -0.06
N GLY A 345 14.92 17.89 1.04
CA GLY A 345 14.02 19.00 1.36
C GLY A 345 12.62 18.92 0.75
N LEU A 346 12.37 18.00 -0.18
CA LEU A 346 11.02 17.80 -0.73
C LEU A 346 10.19 16.93 0.21
N ILE A 347 9.03 17.43 0.61
CA ILE A 347 8.13 16.76 1.55
C ILE A 347 6.69 16.78 1.04
N ALA A 348 5.95 15.72 1.33
CA ALA A 348 4.51 15.63 1.14
C ALA A 348 3.82 15.43 2.49
N THR A 349 2.73 16.15 2.71
CA THR A 349 1.94 16.10 3.94
C THR A 349 0.46 15.97 3.60
N GLY A 350 -0.28 15.24 4.42
CA GLY A 350 -1.71 15.00 4.20
C GLY A 350 -2.54 15.44 5.39
N GLY A 351 -3.55 16.28 5.10
CA GLY A 351 -4.54 16.75 6.05
C GLY A 351 -5.73 15.82 6.20
N GLY A 352 -6.24 15.72 7.41
CA GLY A 352 -7.50 15.06 7.73
C GLY A 352 -8.68 16.00 7.57
N PHE A 353 -9.86 15.60 8.11
CA PHE A 353 -11.04 16.45 8.14
C PHE A 353 -10.78 17.78 8.89
N PRO A 354 -11.21 18.94 8.40
CA PRO A 354 -12.01 19.20 7.19
C PRO A 354 -11.18 19.46 5.91
N ASP A 355 -9.85 19.48 5.97
CA ASP A 355 -8.98 19.86 4.87
C ASP A 355 -9.02 18.87 3.68
N GLY A 356 -8.68 17.61 3.92
CA GLY A 356 -8.65 16.58 2.89
C GLY A 356 -7.75 16.90 1.72
N ALA A 357 -6.61 17.56 1.96
CA ALA A 357 -5.64 17.91 0.96
C ALA A 357 -4.29 17.24 1.20
N ILE A 358 -3.59 16.95 0.12
CA ILE A 358 -2.16 16.62 0.15
C ILE A 358 -1.41 17.85 -0.33
N GLN A 359 -0.43 18.29 0.45
CA GLN A 359 0.44 19.42 0.10
C GLN A 359 1.86 18.90 -0.12
N ILE A 360 2.49 19.35 -1.21
CA ILE A 360 3.86 18.99 -1.58
C ILE A 360 4.66 20.27 -1.71
N PHE A 361 5.77 20.37 -0.99
CA PHE A 361 6.63 21.54 -0.98
C PHE A 361 8.09 21.21 -0.68
N ASP A 362 8.99 22.06 -1.12
CA ASP A 362 10.41 21.98 -0.82
C ASP A 362 10.73 22.98 0.31
N VAL A 363 11.17 22.46 1.46
CA VAL A 363 11.47 23.29 2.66
C VAL A 363 12.56 24.34 2.41
N ASN A 364 13.44 24.11 1.42
CA ASN A 364 14.52 25.03 1.09
C ASN A 364 14.06 26.16 0.17
N LYS A 365 12.95 25.98 -0.56
CA LYS A 365 12.45 26.90 -1.60
C LYS A 365 11.12 27.53 -1.26
N LEU A 366 10.50 27.13 -0.14
CA LEU A 366 9.17 27.63 0.20
C LEU A 366 9.18 29.12 0.46
N SER A 367 8.42 29.84 -0.33
CA SER A 367 8.21 31.28 -0.25
C SER A 367 6.85 31.64 -0.83
N VAL A 368 6.45 32.90 -0.73
CA VAL A 368 5.22 33.40 -1.38
C VAL A 368 5.24 33.17 -2.90
N THR A 369 6.43 33.21 -3.49
CA THR A 369 6.62 32.96 -4.94
C THR A 369 6.58 31.49 -5.33
N PHE A 370 6.79 30.56 -4.38
CA PHE A 370 6.75 29.12 -4.61
C PHE A 370 5.78 28.47 -3.62
N PRO A 371 4.45 28.59 -3.82
CA PRO A 371 3.47 27.97 -2.95
C PRO A 371 3.53 26.45 -3.05
N PRO A 372 3.02 25.72 -2.05
CA PRO A 372 2.93 24.27 -2.11
C PRO A 372 2.02 23.82 -3.27
N LEU A 373 2.38 22.68 -3.89
CA LEU A 373 1.47 21.97 -4.79
C LEU A 373 0.38 21.30 -3.94
N VAL A 374 -0.88 21.44 -4.34
CA VAL A 374 -2.04 20.97 -3.56
C VAL A 374 -2.88 20.01 -4.37
N ILE A 375 -3.14 18.81 -3.81
CA ILE A 375 -4.04 17.81 -4.35
C ILE A 375 -5.24 17.70 -3.41
N LYS A 376 -6.42 18.13 -3.84
CA LYS A 376 -7.67 18.02 -3.06
C LYS A 376 -8.28 16.63 -3.24
N THR A 377 -8.45 15.92 -2.14
CA THR A 377 -9.00 14.55 -2.13
C THR A 377 -10.33 14.44 -1.40
N PHE A 378 -10.64 15.36 -0.48
CA PHE A 378 -11.82 15.34 0.39
C PHE A 378 -11.95 14.03 1.18
N THR A 379 -10.80 13.47 1.57
CA THR A 379 -10.69 12.26 2.37
C THR A 379 -9.59 12.45 3.40
N ASN A 380 -9.64 11.66 4.48
CA ASN A 380 -8.51 11.59 5.39
C ASN A 380 -7.32 10.92 4.69
N ALA A 381 -6.26 11.68 4.40
CA ALA A 381 -4.99 11.10 3.98
C ALA A 381 -4.33 10.40 5.17
N THR A 382 -4.29 9.08 5.17
CA THR A 382 -3.86 8.29 6.33
C THR A 382 -2.38 7.96 6.31
N SER A 383 -1.81 7.76 5.12
CA SER A 383 -0.36 7.61 4.90
C SER A 383 0.02 8.09 3.50
N ILE A 384 1.27 8.51 3.35
CA ILE A 384 1.86 8.96 2.08
C ILE A 384 3.21 8.29 1.91
N HIS A 385 3.51 7.83 0.69
CA HIS A 385 4.77 7.17 0.35
C HIS A 385 5.27 7.64 -1.01
N TRP A 386 6.54 8.08 -1.07
CA TRP A 386 7.21 8.34 -2.33
C TRP A 386 7.79 7.05 -2.89
N SER A 387 7.70 6.87 -4.21
CA SER A 387 8.47 5.81 -4.86
C SER A 387 9.96 6.17 -4.86
N PRO A 388 10.85 5.24 -4.47
CA PRO A 388 12.29 5.46 -4.64
C PRO A 388 12.77 5.31 -6.09
N HIS A 389 11.97 4.69 -6.94
CA HIS A 389 12.34 4.29 -8.30
C HIS A 389 11.80 5.23 -9.39
N CYS A 390 10.76 5.99 -9.09
CA CYS A 390 10.15 6.93 -10.03
C CYS A 390 9.53 8.14 -9.31
N LYS A 391 9.24 9.19 -10.06
CA LYS A 391 8.65 10.42 -9.50
C LYS A 391 7.13 10.27 -9.31
N GLU A 392 6.75 9.35 -8.42
CA GLU A 392 5.36 9.07 -8.10
C GLU A 392 5.13 9.10 -6.59
N LEU A 393 3.96 9.55 -6.20
CA LEU A 393 3.50 9.66 -4.82
C LEU A 393 2.25 8.82 -4.61
N LEU A 394 2.32 7.85 -3.72
CA LEU A 394 1.16 7.08 -3.26
C LEU A 394 0.57 7.72 -2.02
N SER A 395 -0.74 7.82 -1.97
CA SER A 395 -1.51 8.18 -0.78
C SER A 395 -2.56 7.12 -0.48
N THR A 396 -2.78 6.82 0.80
CA THR A 396 -3.87 5.96 1.26
C THR A 396 -4.94 6.79 1.93
N HIS A 397 -6.19 6.41 1.71
CA HIS A 397 -7.33 7.22 2.07
C HIS A 397 -8.32 6.47 2.96
N GLY A 398 -8.78 7.16 4.00
CA GLY A 398 -9.85 6.69 4.87
C GLY A 398 -11.23 7.14 4.41
N SER A 399 -12.04 7.61 5.37
CA SER A 399 -13.39 8.13 5.12
C SER A 399 -13.34 9.41 4.28
N SER A 400 -14.38 9.62 3.51
CA SER A 400 -14.60 10.82 2.68
C SER A 400 -15.77 11.66 3.20
N TRP A 401 -15.83 12.91 2.73
CA TRP A 401 -16.93 13.86 3.01
C TRP A 401 -17.18 14.76 1.80
N THR A 402 -18.35 15.45 1.80
CA THR A 402 -18.64 16.49 0.82
C THR A 402 -18.27 17.87 1.36
N MET A 403 -18.10 18.83 0.47
CA MET A 403 -17.83 20.24 0.85
C MET A 403 -18.85 20.81 1.82
N SER A 404 -20.14 20.45 1.67
CA SER A 404 -21.23 20.90 2.57
C SER A 404 -21.09 20.33 3.98
N GLN A 405 -20.46 19.16 4.15
CA GLN A 405 -20.24 18.54 5.46
C GLN A 405 -19.00 19.07 6.17
N SER A 406 -18.03 19.61 5.42
CA SER A 406 -16.80 20.17 6.00
C SER A 406 -17.04 21.35 6.94
N LEU A 407 -18.19 22.02 6.79
CA LEU A 407 -18.53 23.24 7.57
C LEU A 407 -19.34 22.96 8.85
N ASN A 408 -19.98 21.82 9.01
CA ASN A 408 -21.05 21.70 10.00
C ASN A 408 -20.94 20.61 11.07
N SER A 409 -20.11 19.55 10.96
CA SER A 409 -19.97 18.57 12.05
C SER A 409 -18.90 17.50 11.83
N TYR A 410 -18.22 17.11 12.90
CA TYR A 410 -17.35 15.94 12.95
C TYR A 410 -17.72 15.05 14.14
N PRO A 411 -17.76 13.74 14.00
CA PRO A 411 -17.74 12.96 12.75
C PRO A 411 -19.08 13.04 12.00
N PRO A 412 -19.13 12.81 10.67
CA PRO A 412 -20.38 12.81 9.93
C PRO A 412 -21.31 11.74 10.51
N THR A 413 -22.47 12.16 10.99
CA THR A 413 -23.44 11.31 11.71
C THR A 413 -24.33 10.47 10.79
N THR A 414 -24.23 10.65 9.48
CA THR A 414 -25.04 9.90 8.51
C THR A 414 -24.35 8.61 8.08
N ARG A 415 -25.11 7.50 8.08
CA ARG A 415 -24.66 6.15 7.68
C ARG A 415 -24.16 6.04 6.24
N GLU A 416 -24.44 7.02 5.40
CA GLU A 416 -24.02 7.09 4.02
C GLU A 416 -23.00 8.23 3.84
N SER A 417 -21.72 7.91 4.06
CA SER A 417 -20.65 8.81 3.66
C SER A 417 -20.66 8.93 2.14
N PRO A 418 -20.63 10.16 1.58
CA PRO A 418 -20.56 10.31 0.14
C PRO A 418 -19.27 9.66 -0.36
N THR A 419 -19.40 8.74 -1.31
CA THR A 419 -18.27 8.06 -1.89
C THR A 419 -17.59 8.98 -2.89
N THR A 420 -16.39 9.43 -2.58
CA THR A 420 -15.50 10.06 -3.56
C THR A 420 -14.68 8.98 -4.27
N PRO A 421 -14.06 9.27 -5.43
CA PRO A 421 -13.15 8.33 -6.09
C PRO A 421 -11.95 7.90 -5.24
N PHE A 422 -11.71 8.59 -4.13
CA PHE A 422 -10.60 8.35 -3.21
C PHE A 422 -11.01 7.57 -1.95
N THR A 423 -12.30 7.37 -1.71
CA THR A 423 -12.79 6.67 -0.49
C THR A 423 -12.19 5.28 -0.40
N ASN A 424 -11.58 4.94 0.75
CA ASN A 424 -10.98 3.63 1.03
C ASN A 424 -9.96 3.18 -0.02
N SER A 425 -9.33 4.12 -0.72
CA SER A 425 -8.47 3.85 -1.85
C SER A 425 -6.99 4.03 -1.53
N MET A 426 -6.20 3.48 -2.41
CA MET A 426 -4.79 3.79 -2.62
C MET A 426 -4.69 4.50 -3.96
N THR A 427 -4.18 5.72 -3.95
CA THR A 427 -4.10 6.55 -5.15
C THR A 427 -2.67 7.00 -5.39
N VAL A 428 -2.23 6.90 -6.64
CA VAL A 428 -0.89 7.32 -7.05
C VAL A 428 -1.00 8.53 -7.96
N HIS A 429 -0.20 9.54 -7.66
CA HIS A 429 -0.06 10.77 -8.43
C HIS A 429 1.36 10.91 -8.97
N SER A 430 1.49 11.50 -10.14
CA SER A 430 2.79 11.87 -10.72
C SER A 430 3.32 13.15 -10.07
N TYR A 431 4.64 13.28 -10.00
CA TYR A 431 5.29 14.51 -9.56
C TYR A 431 6.17 15.06 -10.71
N PRO A 432 6.17 16.37 -10.98
CA PRO A 432 5.48 17.46 -10.26
C PRO A 432 4.07 17.77 -10.76
N SER A 433 3.56 17.08 -11.79
CA SER A 433 2.26 17.44 -12.41
C SER A 433 1.05 17.23 -11.49
N CYS A 434 1.17 16.44 -10.43
CA CYS A 434 0.09 16.04 -9.50
C CYS A 434 -1.09 15.33 -10.20
N GLU A 435 -0.88 14.83 -11.41
CA GLU A 435 -1.90 14.08 -12.15
C GLU A 435 -2.10 12.70 -11.53
N LYS A 436 -3.36 12.31 -11.43
CA LYS A 436 -3.72 10.98 -10.93
C LYS A 436 -3.36 9.90 -11.96
N ILE A 437 -2.45 9.00 -11.60
CA ILE A 437 -2.02 7.88 -12.44
C ILE A 437 -3.00 6.71 -12.30
N VAL A 438 -3.28 6.32 -11.05
CA VAL A 438 -4.15 5.18 -10.73
C VAL A 438 -4.79 5.37 -9.37
N SER A 439 -6.02 4.90 -9.22
CA SER A 439 -6.69 4.76 -7.92
C SER A 439 -7.31 3.37 -7.84
N VAL A 440 -7.06 2.66 -6.76
CA VAL A 440 -7.56 1.31 -6.50
C VAL A 440 -8.20 1.27 -5.12
N ILE A 441 -9.41 0.76 -5.02
CA ILE A 441 -10.06 0.49 -3.73
C ILE A 441 -9.31 -0.66 -3.08
N GLY A 442 -8.60 -0.37 -1.98
CA GLY A 442 -7.79 -1.37 -1.26
C GLY A 442 -8.61 -2.19 -0.28
N HIS A 443 -9.57 -1.55 0.36
CA HIS A 443 -10.44 -2.12 1.39
C HIS A 443 -11.89 -1.69 1.18
N SER A 444 -12.85 -2.45 1.68
CA SER A 444 -14.27 -2.07 1.70
C SER A 444 -14.58 -1.03 2.78
N ALA A 445 -13.69 -0.91 3.77
CA ALA A 445 -13.78 0.04 4.88
C ALA A 445 -12.55 0.97 4.91
N PRO A 446 -12.57 2.06 5.72
CA PRO A 446 -11.51 3.04 5.76
C PRO A 446 -10.13 2.43 6.04
N ILE A 447 -9.15 2.82 5.22
CA ILE A 447 -7.75 2.50 5.48
C ILE A 447 -7.27 3.41 6.60
N ALA A 448 -6.73 2.83 7.67
CA ALA A 448 -6.24 3.60 8.81
C ALA A 448 -4.76 3.92 8.72
N HIS A 449 -3.96 3.01 8.17
CA HIS A 449 -2.51 3.17 8.03
C HIS A 449 -1.96 2.31 6.91
N SER A 450 -0.80 2.70 6.39
CA SER A 450 0.00 1.86 5.49
C SER A 450 1.50 2.08 5.71
N CYS A 451 2.29 1.05 5.40
CA CYS A 451 3.75 1.11 5.42
C CYS A 451 4.31 0.56 4.12
N ILE A 452 5.42 1.16 3.67
CA ILE A 452 6.15 0.73 2.48
C ILE A 452 7.17 -0.35 2.85
N GLY A 453 7.35 -1.33 1.96
CA GLY A 453 8.33 -2.39 2.14
C GLY A 453 9.76 -1.95 1.86
N PRO A 454 10.74 -2.77 2.31
CA PRO A 454 12.15 -2.50 2.08
C PRO A 454 12.54 -2.52 0.59
N ASP A 455 11.73 -3.17 -0.25
CA ASP A 455 11.86 -3.17 -1.71
C ASP A 455 11.50 -1.82 -2.37
N GLY A 456 10.86 -0.91 -1.61
CA GLY A 456 10.34 0.35 -2.14
C GLY A 456 9.23 0.19 -3.18
N CYS A 457 8.73 -1.03 -3.38
CA CYS A 457 7.78 -1.38 -4.43
C CYS A 457 6.43 -1.83 -3.90
N SER A 458 6.42 -2.44 -2.73
CA SER A 458 5.25 -3.04 -2.10
C SER A 458 4.82 -2.24 -0.88
N ILE A 459 3.52 -2.24 -0.59
CA ILE A 459 2.96 -1.65 0.63
C ILE A 459 2.04 -2.65 1.33
N PHE A 460 1.99 -2.55 2.66
CA PHE A 460 0.87 -3.07 3.43
C PHE A 460 -0.09 -1.93 3.79
N ALA A 461 -1.36 -2.17 3.65
CA ALA A 461 -2.44 -1.28 4.09
C ALA A 461 -3.34 -2.02 5.07
N VAL A 462 -3.77 -1.33 6.13
CA VAL A 462 -4.61 -1.91 7.17
C VAL A 462 -5.94 -1.18 7.29
N SER A 463 -7.01 -1.98 7.40
CA SER A 463 -8.36 -1.50 7.74
C SER A 463 -8.82 -2.17 9.04
N PRO A 464 -8.86 -1.44 10.17
CA PRO A 464 -9.30 -1.99 11.45
C PRO A 464 -10.78 -2.39 11.46
N ALA A 465 -11.60 -1.82 10.58
CA ALA A 465 -13.01 -2.18 10.48
C ALA A 465 -13.23 -3.52 9.76
N GLU A 466 -12.34 -3.87 8.82
CA GLU A 466 -12.31 -5.19 8.17
C GLU A 466 -11.49 -6.21 8.99
N GLU A 467 -10.71 -5.76 9.97
CA GLU A 467 -9.73 -6.56 10.71
C GLU A 467 -8.74 -7.28 9.79
N THR A 468 -8.35 -6.62 8.69
CA THR A 468 -7.45 -7.19 7.68
C THR A 468 -6.30 -6.25 7.32
N ILE A 469 -5.17 -6.86 7.01
CA ILE A 469 -3.97 -6.21 6.48
C ILE A 469 -3.74 -6.80 5.10
N LYS A 470 -3.64 -5.96 4.07
CA LYS A 470 -3.46 -6.39 2.69
C LYS A 470 -2.18 -5.83 2.10
N MET A 471 -1.41 -6.67 1.42
CA MET A 471 -0.20 -6.28 0.69
C MET A 471 -0.51 -6.05 -0.78
N PHE A 472 0.00 -4.94 -1.32
CA PHE A 472 -0.14 -4.59 -2.73
C PHE A 472 1.24 -4.29 -3.33
N LYS A 473 1.48 -4.76 -4.55
CA LYS A 473 2.64 -4.33 -5.33
C LYS A 473 2.26 -3.08 -6.10
N VAL A 474 2.90 -1.97 -5.76
CA VAL A 474 2.60 -0.65 -6.34
C VAL A 474 3.56 -0.34 -7.48
N TRP A 475 4.85 -0.56 -7.27
CA TRP A 475 5.92 -0.27 -8.22
C TRP A 475 6.77 -1.50 -8.52
N SER A 476 7.75 -1.36 -9.40
CA SER A 476 8.82 -2.35 -9.62
C SER A 476 10.17 -1.66 -9.59
N ALA A 477 11.21 -2.40 -9.22
CA ALA A 477 12.58 -1.92 -9.34
C ALA A 477 13.03 -1.89 -10.81
N PRO A 478 13.94 -1.01 -11.20
CA PRO A 478 14.43 -0.89 -12.59
C PRO A 478 15.07 -2.16 -13.14
N ASP A 479 15.70 -2.97 -12.29
CA ASP A 479 16.50 -4.14 -12.67
C ASP A 479 15.69 -5.45 -12.82
N ASP A 480 14.41 -5.45 -12.51
CA ASP A 480 13.54 -6.65 -12.64
C ASP A 480 13.28 -7.06 -14.11
N GLN A 481 13.72 -6.27 -15.09
CA GLN A 481 13.50 -6.57 -16.51
C GLN A 481 14.42 -7.65 -17.11
N GLY A 482 15.55 -7.97 -16.46
CA GLY A 482 16.54 -8.91 -16.97
C GLY A 482 16.37 -10.36 -16.54
N LYS A 483 15.48 -10.69 -15.62
CA LYS A 483 15.40 -12.02 -15.01
C LYS A 483 14.21 -12.88 -15.43
N SER A 484 13.33 -12.41 -16.32
CA SER A 484 12.13 -13.20 -16.68
C SER A 484 12.32 -14.25 -17.78
N ASP A 485 13.44 -14.24 -18.54
CA ASP A 485 13.60 -15.13 -19.71
C ASP A 485 14.94 -15.86 -19.79
N GLY A 486 15.53 -16.27 -18.68
CA GLY A 486 16.86 -16.91 -18.69
C GLY A 486 17.01 -18.17 -17.85
N LYS A 487 15.98 -19.03 -17.69
CA LYS A 487 16.22 -20.42 -17.27
C LYS A 487 16.47 -21.31 -18.48
N GLY A 488 17.54 -21.02 -19.21
CA GLY A 488 18.20 -21.99 -20.06
C GLY A 488 18.92 -22.99 -19.16
N ILE A 489 18.49 -24.23 -19.21
CA ILE A 489 19.14 -25.38 -18.61
C ILE A 489 20.56 -25.50 -19.21
N THR A 490 21.58 -25.04 -18.52
CA THR A 490 22.96 -25.39 -18.90
C THR A 490 23.26 -26.78 -18.34
N HIS A 491 23.06 -27.79 -19.17
CA HIS A 491 23.72 -29.09 -18.99
C HIS A 491 25.24 -28.86 -19.11
N LYS A 492 25.96 -28.89 -17.99
CA LYS A 492 27.39 -29.09 -17.99
C LYS A 492 27.67 -30.54 -18.34
N ASN A 493 27.91 -30.80 -19.61
CA ASN A 493 28.59 -32.02 -20.02
C ASN A 493 30.06 -31.89 -19.67
N THR A 494 30.41 -32.53 -18.56
CA THR A 494 31.83 -32.82 -18.26
C THR A 494 32.16 -34.06 -19.09
N ILE A 495 32.89 -33.87 -20.17
CA ILE A 495 33.61 -34.97 -20.85
C ILE A 495 35.04 -34.96 -20.30
N ARG A 496 35.43 -36.11 -19.89
CA ARG A 496 36.78 -36.47 -19.52
C ARG A 496 37.53 -36.84 -20.79
#